data_b13f90001d20feea7cb22f90d585c586
#
_entry.id   b13f90001d20feea7cb22f90d585c586
#
_cell.length_a   1.000
_cell.length_b   1.000
_cell.length_c   1.000
_cell.angle_alpha   90.00
_cell.angle_beta   90.00
_cell.angle_gamma   90.00
#
_symmetry.space_group_name_H-M   'P 1'
#
loop_
_entity.id
_entity.type
_entity.pdbx_description
1 polymer ?
#
loop_
_entity_poly.entity_id
_entity_poly.type
_entity_poly.pdbx_seq_one_letter_code
_entity_poly.pdbx_strand_id
1 'polypeptide(L)'
;FIKHVVYVIKENRTYDQVFGALQRGRGRADLCIFGAEITPNQHKLVSEFVLLDNTYCSGILSADGHQWSTTAFSTDYLEKSFAGFPRSYPDGMGEDGRDALAYSPAGFIWDAAQAKGLTIRNYGEFMMPKVRWRDPAKKGVPPFLACYRTWKGESADVIFESAPAIETIREFSPAGYVGWEMSVPDQARADFFLKELKQFEAQGTFPSLVIVCLPNDHTSGTSPNCPTPAACVADGDLAFGRIVEGLSRSKFWKEMAIFAIEDDPQAGWDHVSGYRTTAFCIGPHVKRGAVVSTQYNTTSLLRTMEQILGIPPMNQFDASATPMFDCFTDQADYAPYQSVPNNIPLDRMNPSPNAIRDPVLRQ
;
A
#
# COMPACT_ATOMS: atom_id res chain seq x y z
N PHE A 1 -9.52 22.97 5.33
CA PHE A 1 -8.26 23.23 4.62
C PHE A 1 -7.90 22.08 3.68
N ILE A 2 -7.89 20.82 4.16
CA ILE A 2 -7.56 19.64 3.35
C ILE A 2 -8.83 19.20 2.60
N LYS A 3 -8.72 19.03 1.28
CA LYS A 3 -9.82 18.62 0.40
C LYS A 3 -9.59 17.27 -0.25
N HIS A 4 -8.32 16.84 -0.30
CA HIS A 4 -7.88 15.64 -0.99
C HIS A 4 -7.15 14.73 -0.02
N VAL A 5 -7.61 13.51 0.08
CA VAL A 5 -6.97 12.44 0.85
C VAL A 5 -6.48 11.37 -0.11
N VAL A 6 -5.21 11.05 -0.04
CA VAL A 6 -4.62 9.91 -0.73
C VAL A 6 -4.25 8.86 0.30
N TYR A 7 -4.81 7.66 0.14
CA TYR A 7 -4.61 6.54 1.03
C TYR A 7 -3.88 5.42 0.30
N VAL A 8 -2.66 5.12 0.72
CA VAL A 8 -1.82 4.07 0.12
C VAL A 8 -1.84 2.84 1.04
N ILE A 9 -2.27 1.72 0.51
CA ILE A 9 -2.26 0.42 1.18
C ILE A 9 -1.08 -0.37 0.62
N LYS A 10 -0.16 -0.76 1.51
CA LYS A 10 1.06 -1.49 1.25
C LYS A 10 0.97 -2.90 1.87
N GLU A 11 1.97 -3.72 1.67
CA GLU A 11 1.90 -5.14 2.01
C GLU A 11 3.03 -5.60 2.95
N ASN A 12 2.59 -6.12 4.09
CA ASN A 12 3.23 -7.09 4.97
C ASN A 12 4.59 -6.72 5.59
N ARG A 13 4.83 -5.46 6.02
CA ARG A 13 6.08 -5.14 6.74
C ARG A 13 5.81 -4.65 8.15
N THR A 14 6.63 -5.14 9.12
CA THR A 14 6.66 -4.57 10.47
C THR A 14 7.52 -3.31 10.52
N TYR A 15 7.35 -2.53 11.58
CA TYR A 15 8.17 -1.36 11.85
C TYR A 15 9.67 -1.72 11.92
N ASP A 16 10.04 -2.72 12.70
CA ASP A 16 11.46 -3.08 12.86
C ASP A 16 12.10 -3.61 11.59
N GLN A 17 11.36 -4.33 10.74
CA GLN A 17 11.89 -4.81 9.46
C GLN A 17 12.39 -3.66 8.58
N VAL A 18 11.77 -2.49 8.66
CA VAL A 18 12.10 -1.32 7.81
C VAL A 18 12.86 -0.25 8.62
N PHE A 19 12.36 0.14 9.77
CA PHE A 19 12.85 1.26 10.55
C PHE A 19 13.63 0.87 11.82
N GLY A 20 13.84 -0.42 12.05
CA GLY A 20 14.53 -0.92 13.26
C GLY A 20 15.90 -0.32 13.50
N ALA A 21 16.63 0.03 12.44
CA ALA A 21 17.99 0.62 12.55
C ALA A 21 18.01 2.15 12.59
N LEU A 22 16.87 2.83 12.57
CA LEU A 22 16.82 4.28 12.73
C LEU A 22 17.35 4.69 14.12
N GLN A 23 18.15 5.76 14.16
CA GLN A 23 18.71 6.30 15.40
C GLN A 23 17.69 7.09 16.24
N ARG A 24 16.45 7.16 15.78
CA ARG A 24 15.33 7.83 16.45
C ARG A 24 14.09 6.93 16.39
N GLY A 25 13.14 7.17 17.29
CA GLY A 25 11.99 6.28 17.45
C GLY A 25 12.37 5.02 18.23
N ARG A 26 11.48 4.04 18.22
CA ARG A 26 11.58 2.82 19.04
C ARG A 26 11.90 1.60 18.19
N GLY A 27 13.04 1.64 17.49
CA GLY A 27 13.51 0.56 16.64
C GLY A 27 14.45 -0.43 17.31
N ARG A 28 14.58 -1.60 16.70
CA ARG A 28 15.53 -2.64 17.05
C ARG A 28 16.31 -3.07 15.80
N ALA A 29 17.61 -2.72 15.77
CA ALA A 29 18.43 -2.82 14.57
C ALA A 29 18.68 -4.25 14.07
N ASP A 30 18.76 -5.23 14.97
CA ASP A 30 18.98 -6.64 14.62
C ASP A 30 17.77 -7.30 13.91
N LEU A 31 16.61 -6.64 13.90
CA LEU A 31 15.42 -7.06 13.14
C LEU A 31 15.24 -6.30 11.82
N CYS A 32 16.11 -5.32 11.54
CA CYS A 32 16.00 -4.47 10.36
C CYS A 32 16.60 -5.17 9.14
N ILE A 33 15.74 -5.77 8.31
CA ILE A 33 16.14 -6.49 7.09
C ILE A 33 15.93 -5.67 5.81
N PHE A 34 15.12 -4.61 5.86
CA PHE A 34 14.81 -3.72 4.74
C PHE A 34 15.13 -2.26 5.09
N GLY A 35 16.34 -2.02 5.62
CA GLY A 35 16.78 -0.70 6.07
C GLY A 35 16.97 0.32 4.94
N ALA A 36 17.63 1.44 5.25
CA ALA A 36 17.75 2.61 4.37
C ALA A 36 18.38 2.33 3.00
N GLU A 37 19.20 1.29 2.85
CA GLU A 37 19.76 0.87 1.57
C GLU A 37 18.66 0.37 0.62
N ILE A 38 17.66 -0.34 1.15
CA ILE A 38 16.57 -0.94 0.39
C ILE A 38 15.39 0.03 0.28
N THR A 39 15.12 0.81 1.34
CA THR A 39 13.97 1.71 1.43
C THR A 39 14.36 3.18 1.64
N PRO A 40 15.20 3.76 0.72
CA PRO A 40 15.68 5.12 0.89
C PRO A 40 14.55 6.17 0.90
N ASN A 41 13.47 5.95 0.14
CA ASN A 41 12.34 6.88 0.11
C ASN A 41 11.53 6.84 1.40
N GLN A 42 11.20 5.66 1.92
CA GLN A 42 10.49 5.54 3.20
C GLN A 42 11.31 6.19 4.34
N HIS A 43 12.62 5.96 4.39
CA HIS A 43 13.51 6.61 5.36
C HIS A 43 13.55 8.12 5.22
N LYS A 44 13.61 8.63 3.99
CA LYS A 44 13.57 10.07 3.73
C LYS A 44 12.22 10.67 4.10
N LEU A 45 11.11 10.01 3.76
CA LEU A 45 9.76 10.45 4.11
C LEU A 45 9.58 10.61 5.62
N VAL A 46 9.98 9.61 6.42
CA VAL A 46 9.87 9.72 7.87
C VAL A 46 10.88 10.70 8.47
N SER A 47 11.95 11.04 7.76
CA SER A 47 12.88 12.09 8.19
C SER A 47 12.36 13.49 7.92
N GLU A 48 11.65 13.68 6.82
CA GLU A 48 11.09 14.98 6.41
C GLU A 48 9.74 15.27 7.06
N PHE A 49 8.90 14.24 7.23
CA PHE A 49 7.58 14.34 7.86
C PHE A 49 7.57 13.70 9.25
N VAL A 50 6.55 12.96 9.59
CA VAL A 50 6.39 12.34 10.90
C VAL A 50 6.91 10.90 10.87
N LEU A 51 7.74 10.53 11.84
CA LEU A 51 8.01 9.13 12.17
C LEU A 51 6.96 8.64 13.18
N LEU A 52 6.17 7.65 12.78
CA LEU A 52 5.18 6.97 13.60
C LEU A 52 5.82 5.68 14.15
N ASP A 53 6.24 5.67 15.41
CA ASP A 53 6.97 4.54 16.00
C ASP A 53 6.11 3.64 16.89
N ASN A 54 4.80 3.91 16.95
CA ASN A 54 3.85 3.18 17.80
C ASN A 54 2.51 2.98 17.09
N THR A 55 2.57 2.50 15.83
CA THR A 55 1.39 2.28 14.99
C THR A 55 1.27 0.79 14.65
N TYR A 56 0.03 0.30 14.63
CA TYR A 56 -0.27 -1.13 14.53
C TYR A 56 -1.28 -1.41 13.43
N CYS A 57 -1.10 -2.51 12.69
CA CYS A 57 -2.16 -3.06 11.88
C CYS A 57 -3.31 -3.57 12.76
N SER A 58 -4.54 -3.44 12.29
CA SER A 58 -5.69 -4.08 12.93
C SER A 58 -5.87 -5.51 12.42
N GLY A 59 -5.40 -5.82 11.21
CA GLY A 59 -5.36 -7.17 10.63
C GLY A 59 -4.05 -7.89 10.90
N ILE A 60 -4.02 -9.18 10.68
CA ILE A 60 -2.84 -10.06 10.83
C ILE A 60 -2.45 -10.77 9.52
N LEU A 61 -3.39 -10.97 8.60
CA LEU A 61 -3.22 -11.54 7.28
C LEU A 61 -3.96 -10.67 6.25
N SER A 62 -3.63 -10.80 4.98
CA SER A 62 -4.20 -9.91 3.94
C SER A 62 -5.72 -10.00 3.84
N ALA A 63 -6.33 -11.18 4.08
CA ALA A 63 -7.78 -11.30 4.03
C ALA A 63 -8.50 -10.41 5.05
N ASP A 64 -8.04 -10.34 6.29
CA ASP A 64 -8.61 -9.42 7.28
C ASP A 64 -7.98 -8.03 7.20
N GLY A 65 -6.71 -7.92 6.79
CA GLY A 65 -5.98 -6.68 6.65
C GLY A 65 -6.61 -5.70 5.68
N HIS A 66 -6.98 -6.15 4.47
CA HIS A 66 -7.69 -5.32 3.49
C HIS A 66 -9.10 -4.93 3.95
N GLN A 67 -9.79 -5.80 4.69
CA GLN A 67 -11.07 -5.46 5.30
C GLN A 67 -10.88 -4.39 6.39
N TRP A 68 -9.96 -4.57 7.33
CA TRP A 68 -9.64 -3.55 8.32
C TRP A 68 -9.23 -2.21 7.70
N SER A 69 -8.44 -2.25 6.62
CA SER A 69 -7.94 -1.06 5.93
C SER A 69 -9.02 -0.29 5.18
N THR A 70 -10.14 -0.90 4.84
CA THR A 70 -11.17 -0.30 3.98
C THR A 70 -12.55 -0.20 4.62
N THR A 71 -12.82 -1.01 5.65
CA THR A 71 -14.12 -1.00 6.35
C THR A 71 -14.00 -0.73 7.85
N ALA A 72 -12.78 -0.62 8.39
CA ALA A 72 -12.52 -0.58 9.83
C ALA A 72 -13.14 -1.76 10.59
N PHE A 73 -13.27 -2.92 9.95
CA PHE A 73 -13.98 -4.07 10.49
C PHE A 73 -13.51 -5.38 9.86
N SER A 74 -13.41 -6.42 10.64
CA SER A 74 -13.31 -7.81 10.17
C SER A 74 -14.52 -8.58 10.64
N THR A 75 -15.13 -9.36 9.76
CA THR A 75 -16.32 -10.14 10.12
C THR A 75 -15.95 -11.31 11.04
N ASP A 76 -16.88 -11.73 11.85
CA ASP A 76 -16.75 -12.94 12.68
C ASP A 76 -16.39 -14.19 11.84
N TYR A 77 -16.90 -14.25 10.63
CA TYR A 77 -16.53 -15.28 9.65
C TYR A 77 -15.04 -15.25 9.30
N LEU A 78 -14.48 -14.07 8.95
CA LEU A 78 -13.05 -13.93 8.65
C LEU A 78 -12.19 -14.35 9.83
N GLU A 79 -12.44 -13.81 11.01
CA GLU A 79 -11.67 -14.10 12.22
C GLU A 79 -11.67 -15.60 12.57
N LYS A 80 -12.80 -16.27 12.40
CA LYS A 80 -12.92 -17.71 12.64
C LYS A 80 -12.30 -18.56 11.54
N SER A 81 -12.30 -18.09 10.30
CA SER A 81 -11.72 -18.84 9.18
C SER A 81 -10.22 -18.99 9.31
N PHE A 82 -9.51 -18.03 9.89
CA PHE A 82 -8.07 -18.14 10.14
C PHE A 82 -7.72 -19.30 11.10
N ALA A 83 -8.56 -19.64 12.03
CA ALA A 83 -8.37 -20.81 12.87
C ALA A 83 -8.36 -22.13 12.07
N GLY A 84 -8.95 -22.13 10.88
CA GLY A 84 -8.97 -23.25 9.93
C GLY A 84 -7.82 -23.26 8.93
N PHE A 85 -6.99 -22.22 8.87
CA PHE A 85 -5.85 -22.15 7.95
C PHE A 85 -4.82 -23.28 8.24
N PRO A 86 -4.27 -23.98 7.23
CA PRO A 86 -4.39 -23.76 5.79
C PRO A 86 -5.59 -24.44 5.10
N ARG A 87 -6.56 -24.96 5.84
CA ARG A 87 -7.73 -25.63 5.27
C ARG A 87 -8.68 -24.70 4.55
N SER A 88 -8.75 -23.45 5.00
CA SER A 88 -9.59 -22.42 4.42
C SER A 88 -8.89 -21.08 4.57
N TYR A 89 -8.59 -20.42 3.45
CA TYR A 89 -8.18 -19.03 3.42
C TYR A 89 -9.34 -18.23 2.82
N PRO A 90 -9.99 -17.37 3.60
CA PRO A 90 -11.13 -16.61 3.11
C PRO A 90 -10.70 -15.57 2.09
N ASP A 91 -11.59 -15.27 1.16
CA ASP A 91 -11.38 -14.22 0.18
C ASP A 91 -11.62 -12.84 0.82
N GLY A 92 -10.53 -12.19 1.20
CA GLY A 92 -10.58 -10.85 1.80
C GLY A 92 -10.66 -9.70 0.81
N MET A 93 -10.31 -9.93 -0.46
CA MET A 93 -10.24 -8.88 -1.50
C MET A 93 -11.29 -9.02 -2.62
N GLY A 94 -12.26 -9.90 -2.47
CA GLY A 94 -13.37 -10.04 -3.40
C GLY A 94 -13.09 -10.91 -4.61
N GLU A 95 -12.20 -11.89 -4.52
CA GLU A 95 -11.95 -12.83 -5.61
C GLU A 95 -13.26 -13.51 -6.07
N ASP A 96 -13.73 -13.13 -7.25
CA ASP A 96 -14.97 -13.62 -7.85
C ASP A 96 -16.27 -13.31 -7.07
N GLY A 97 -16.24 -12.49 -6.02
CA GLY A 97 -17.41 -12.21 -5.17
C GLY A 97 -17.99 -13.46 -4.50
N ARG A 98 -17.17 -14.50 -4.29
CA ARG A 98 -17.62 -15.80 -3.79
C ARG A 98 -17.82 -15.85 -2.30
N ASP A 99 -17.19 -14.95 -1.56
CA ASP A 99 -17.12 -15.00 -0.11
C ASP A 99 -17.77 -13.78 0.54
N ALA A 100 -19.06 -13.59 0.24
CA ALA A 100 -19.83 -12.43 0.73
C ALA A 100 -19.83 -12.31 2.26
N LEU A 101 -19.61 -13.39 3.01
CA LEU A 101 -19.51 -13.39 4.46
C LEU A 101 -18.21 -12.71 4.96
N ALA A 102 -17.23 -12.54 4.09
CA ALA A 102 -16.00 -11.81 4.40
C ALA A 102 -16.22 -10.29 4.48
N TYR A 103 -17.27 -9.76 3.88
CA TYR A 103 -17.47 -8.32 3.74
C TYR A 103 -18.31 -7.73 4.87
N SER A 104 -17.92 -6.52 5.31
CA SER A 104 -18.68 -5.75 6.28
C SER A 104 -20.06 -5.37 5.73
N PRO A 105 -21.14 -5.61 6.48
CA PRO A 105 -22.47 -5.17 6.08
C PRO A 105 -22.65 -3.64 6.14
N ALA A 106 -21.74 -2.91 6.80
CA ALA A 106 -21.75 -1.45 6.85
C ALA A 106 -21.18 -0.80 5.59
N GLY A 107 -20.58 -1.56 4.68
CA GLY A 107 -19.91 -1.06 3.48
C GLY A 107 -18.47 -0.60 3.75
N PHE A 108 -17.90 0.07 2.77
CA PHE A 108 -16.51 0.49 2.71
C PHE A 108 -16.37 2.01 2.83
N ILE A 109 -15.16 2.50 3.06
CA ILE A 109 -14.89 3.94 3.12
C ILE A 109 -15.29 4.68 1.83
N TRP A 110 -15.16 4.03 0.67
CA TRP A 110 -15.64 4.62 -0.60
C TRP A 110 -17.16 4.70 -0.69
N ASP A 111 -17.91 3.76 -0.10
CA ASP A 111 -19.37 3.82 -0.05
C ASP A 111 -19.81 5.02 0.81
N ALA A 112 -19.15 5.21 1.96
CA ALA A 112 -19.39 6.37 2.84
C ALA A 112 -19.04 7.70 2.15
N ALA A 113 -17.93 7.74 1.42
CA ALA A 113 -17.52 8.91 0.65
C ALA A 113 -18.51 9.21 -0.50
N GLN A 114 -18.96 8.19 -1.23
CA GLN A 114 -19.95 8.32 -2.29
C GLN A 114 -21.30 8.81 -1.75
N ALA A 115 -21.76 8.28 -0.63
CA ALA A 115 -22.98 8.74 0.04
C ALA A 115 -22.91 10.21 0.45
N LYS A 116 -21.71 10.74 0.71
CA LYS A 116 -21.45 12.17 0.98
C LYS A 116 -21.34 13.01 -0.29
N GLY A 117 -21.36 12.41 -1.48
CA GLY A 117 -21.18 13.09 -2.76
C GLY A 117 -19.73 13.48 -3.07
N LEU A 118 -18.76 12.82 -2.42
CA LEU A 118 -17.36 13.04 -2.68
C LEU A 118 -16.91 12.29 -3.95
N THR A 119 -15.93 12.84 -4.65
CA THR A 119 -15.30 12.19 -5.80
C THR A 119 -14.24 11.20 -5.34
N ILE A 120 -14.20 10.04 -6.01
CA ILE A 120 -13.36 8.91 -5.61
C ILE A 120 -12.53 8.43 -6.80
N ARG A 121 -11.32 7.96 -6.54
CA ARG A 121 -10.50 7.19 -7.49
C ARG A 121 -9.82 6.05 -6.77
N ASN A 122 -9.96 4.84 -7.30
CA ASN A 122 -9.36 3.64 -6.75
C ASN A 122 -8.33 3.06 -7.72
N TYR A 123 -7.14 2.85 -7.24
CA TYR A 123 -6.02 2.27 -7.97
C TYR A 123 -5.62 0.94 -7.34
N GLY A 124 -6.29 -0.12 -7.74
CA GLY A 124 -5.88 -1.49 -7.48
C GLY A 124 -6.51 -2.20 -6.28
N GLU A 125 -7.08 -1.48 -5.33
CA GLU A 125 -7.73 -2.12 -4.18
C GLU A 125 -9.02 -2.82 -4.61
N PHE A 126 -9.21 -4.08 -4.21
CA PHE A 126 -10.32 -4.94 -4.66
C PHE A 126 -10.45 -5.06 -6.20
N MET A 127 -9.30 -5.03 -6.88
CA MET A 127 -9.23 -5.18 -8.33
C MET A 127 -8.58 -6.51 -8.72
N MET A 128 -9.31 -7.34 -9.44
CA MET A 128 -8.81 -8.61 -9.98
C MET A 128 -7.85 -8.37 -11.15
N PRO A 129 -6.59 -8.79 -11.06
CA PRO A 129 -5.65 -8.62 -12.14
C PRO A 129 -6.03 -9.47 -13.37
N LYS A 130 -5.83 -8.89 -14.55
CA LYS A 130 -6.00 -9.54 -15.87
C LYS A 130 -4.74 -9.35 -16.70
N VAL A 131 -3.61 -9.70 -16.11
CA VAL A 131 -2.29 -9.63 -16.77
C VAL A 131 -2.15 -10.80 -17.73
N ARG A 132 -1.88 -10.51 -18.99
CA ARG A 132 -1.83 -11.53 -20.02
C ARG A 132 -0.83 -11.23 -21.13
N TRP A 133 -0.41 -12.28 -21.79
CA TRP A 133 0.37 -12.12 -23.00
C TRP A 133 -0.46 -11.46 -24.11
N ARG A 134 0.16 -10.61 -24.91
CA ARG A 134 -0.45 -10.04 -26.11
C ARG A 134 -0.62 -11.12 -27.17
N ASP A 135 0.33 -12.05 -27.28
CA ASP A 135 0.24 -13.22 -28.14
C ASP A 135 -0.67 -14.28 -27.49
N PRO A 136 -1.84 -14.58 -28.08
CA PRO A 136 -2.78 -15.56 -27.53
C PRO A 136 -2.25 -17.01 -27.55
N ALA A 137 -1.19 -17.30 -28.30
CA ALA A 137 -0.54 -18.62 -28.30
C ALA A 137 0.23 -18.87 -27.02
N LYS A 138 0.76 -17.84 -26.37
CA LYS A 138 1.42 -17.95 -25.05
C LYS A 138 0.37 -18.16 -23.97
N LYS A 139 0.62 -19.09 -23.05
CA LYS A 139 -0.27 -19.47 -21.95
C LYS A 139 0.30 -19.08 -20.60
N GLY A 140 -0.56 -19.00 -19.58
CA GLY A 140 -0.21 -18.65 -18.21
C GLY A 140 0.03 -17.16 -18.01
N VAL A 141 0.23 -16.79 -16.75
CA VAL A 141 0.53 -15.41 -16.35
C VAL A 141 1.97 -15.07 -16.80
N PRO A 142 2.19 -13.91 -17.45
CA PRO A 142 3.53 -13.47 -17.79
C PRO A 142 4.43 -13.36 -16.54
N PRO A 143 5.66 -13.92 -16.56
CA PRO A 143 6.57 -13.81 -15.42
C PRO A 143 7.08 -12.38 -15.24
N PHE A 144 7.59 -12.08 -14.04
CA PHE A 144 8.06 -10.73 -13.67
C PHE A 144 8.98 -10.10 -14.73
N LEU A 145 9.99 -10.80 -15.23
CA LEU A 145 10.91 -10.24 -16.23
C LEU A 145 10.21 -9.83 -17.54
N ALA A 146 9.15 -10.54 -17.95
CA ALA A 146 8.39 -10.14 -19.13
C ALA A 146 7.58 -8.85 -18.86
N CYS A 147 6.98 -8.76 -17.69
CA CYS A 147 6.27 -7.55 -17.25
C CYS A 147 7.23 -6.37 -17.09
N TYR A 148 8.39 -6.60 -16.47
CA TYR A 148 9.42 -5.59 -16.26
C TYR A 148 9.96 -5.02 -17.58
N ARG A 149 10.28 -5.89 -18.57
CA ARG A 149 10.71 -5.46 -19.91
C ARG A 149 9.63 -4.68 -20.64
N THR A 150 8.37 -5.10 -20.49
CA THR A 150 7.23 -4.37 -21.08
C THR A 150 7.10 -2.99 -20.43
N TRP A 151 7.21 -2.88 -19.11
CA TRP A 151 7.23 -1.59 -18.42
C TRP A 151 8.39 -0.70 -18.89
N LYS A 152 9.60 -1.26 -19.04
CA LYS A 152 10.78 -0.54 -19.56
C LYS A 152 10.66 -0.08 -21.01
N GLY A 153 9.64 -0.55 -21.75
CA GLY A 153 9.50 -0.31 -23.18
C GLY A 153 10.45 -1.13 -24.05
N GLU A 154 11.11 -2.15 -23.48
CA GLU A 154 12.01 -3.07 -24.17
C GLU A 154 11.24 -4.14 -24.95
N SER A 155 9.99 -4.37 -24.61
CA SER A 155 9.05 -5.22 -25.32
C SER A 155 7.63 -4.66 -25.21
N ALA A 156 6.71 -5.23 -26.00
CA ALA A 156 5.27 -4.94 -25.92
C ALA A 156 4.47 -6.23 -25.70
N ASP A 157 5.08 -7.22 -25.06
CA ASP A 157 4.54 -8.59 -25.02
C ASP A 157 3.40 -8.76 -24.02
N VAL A 158 3.30 -7.89 -23.02
CA VAL A 158 2.35 -8.04 -21.91
C VAL A 158 1.29 -6.94 -21.97
N ILE A 159 0.05 -7.30 -21.61
CA ILE A 159 -1.06 -6.38 -21.41
C ILE A 159 -1.36 -6.33 -19.93
N PHE A 160 -1.36 -5.12 -19.36
CA PHE A 160 -1.67 -4.83 -17.97
C PHE A 160 -3.12 -4.36 -17.88
N GLU A 161 -3.97 -5.16 -17.26
CA GLU A 161 -5.38 -4.84 -17.04
C GLU A 161 -5.83 -5.40 -15.68
N SER A 162 -6.92 -4.85 -15.16
CA SER A 162 -7.66 -5.35 -14.00
C SER A 162 -9.16 -5.15 -14.21
N ALA A 163 -9.95 -5.87 -13.44
CA ALA A 163 -11.39 -5.66 -13.36
C ALA A 163 -11.79 -5.51 -11.88
N PRO A 164 -12.81 -4.70 -11.56
CA PRO A 164 -13.30 -4.60 -10.20
C PRO A 164 -13.81 -5.97 -9.72
N ALA A 165 -13.38 -6.37 -8.53
CA ALA A 165 -13.82 -7.60 -7.86
C ALA A 165 -15.21 -7.44 -7.23
N ILE A 166 -15.54 -6.22 -6.82
CA ILE A 166 -16.84 -5.86 -6.24
C ILE A 166 -17.47 -4.71 -7.02
N GLU A 167 -18.81 -4.66 -7.01
CA GLU A 167 -19.55 -3.71 -7.83
C GLU A 167 -19.36 -2.26 -7.40
N THR A 168 -19.25 -2.01 -6.09
CA THR A 168 -19.24 -0.65 -5.53
C THR A 168 -18.04 0.20 -5.96
N ILE A 169 -16.95 -0.40 -6.46
CA ILE A 169 -15.76 0.32 -6.94
C ILE A 169 -15.69 0.47 -8.46
N ARG A 170 -16.62 -0.10 -9.19
CA ARG A 170 -16.57 -0.20 -10.67
C ARG A 170 -16.38 1.15 -11.36
N GLU A 171 -17.17 2.14 -10.98
CA GLU A 171 -17.22 3.43 -11.67
C GLU A 171 -15.95 4.28 -11.49
N PHE A 172 -15.20 4.06 -10.41
CA PHE A 172 -14.03 4.89 -10.10
C PHE A 172 -12.70 4.13 -10.12
N SER A 173 -12.70 2.89 -10.66
CA SER A 173 -11.50 2.06 -10.78
C SER A 173 -11.06 1.92 -12.24
N PRO A 174 -9.86 2.41 -12.61
CA PRO A 174 -9.38 2.32 -13.99
C PRO A 174 -8.88 0.91 -14.29
N ALA A 175 -9.34 0.33 -15.40
CA ALA A 175 -8.95 -1.01 -15.81
C ALA A 175 -7.44 -1.17 -16.11
N GLY A 176 -6.74 -0.09 -16.39
CA GLY A 176 -5.31 -0.13 -16.70
C GLY A 176 -4.38 -0.13 -15.50
N TYR A 177 -4.90 0.11 -14.29
CA TYR A 177 -4.12 -0.05 -13.07
C TYR A 177 -4.26 -1.49 -12.55
N VAL A 178 -3.16 -2.20 -12.43
CA VAL A 178 -3.17 -3.59 -12.00
C VAL A 178 -3.26 -3.66 -10.48
N GLY A 179 -4.24 -4.41 -9.96
CA GLY A 179 -4.37 -4.72 -8.55
C GLY A 179 -3.29 -5.68 -8.05
N TRP A 180 -3.65 -6.60 -7.18
CA TRP A 180 -2.74 -7.59 -6.61
C TRP A 180 -2.20 -8.56 -7.68
N GLU A 181 -0.99 -8.33 -8.14
CA GLU A 181 -0.26 -9.23 -9.06
C GLU A 181 1.25 -9.00 -8.91
N MET A 182 1.94 -9.93 -8.27
CA MET A 182 3.36 -9.83 -7.95
C MET A 182 4.31 -9.89 -9.16
N SER A 183 3.82 -10.31 -10.32
CA SER A 183 4.61 -10.26 -11.55
C SER A 183 4.70 -8.86 -12.16
N VAL A 184 3.86 -7.92 -11.72
CA VAL A 184 3.85 -6.54 -12.23
C VAL A 184 4.65 -5.64 -11.30
N PRO A 185 5.67 -4.90 -11.81
CA PRO A 185 6.42 -3.99 -10.97
C PRO A 185 5.56 -2.81 -10.49
N ASP A 186 5.76 -2.36 -9.25
CA ASP A 186 5.09 -1.18 -8.70
C ASP A 186 5.44 0.10 -9.48
N GLN A 187 6.57 0.08 -10.20
CA GLN A 187 6.90 1.18 -11.11
C GLN A 187 5.87 1.35 -12.22
N ALA A 188 5.30 0.25 -12.75
CA ALA A 188 4.24 0.33 -13.75
C ALA A 188 2.96 0.93 -13.14
N ARG A 189 2.66 0.62 -11.87
CA ARG A 189 1.56 1.20 -11.10
C ARG A 189 1.77 2.70 -10.87
N ALA A 190 2.97 3.08 -10.46
CA ALA A 190 3.34 4.49 -10.27
C ALA A 190 3.25 5.29 -11.57
N ASP A 191 3.71 4.73 -12.71
CA ASP A 191 3.62 5.41 -14.01
C ASP A 191 2.18 5.64 -14.44
N PHE A 192 1.30 4.65 -14.22
CA PHE A 192 -0.12 4.81 -14.50
C PHE A 192 -0.75 5.91 -13.65
N PHE A 193 -0.50 5.90 -12.34
CA PHE A 193 -0.98 6.92 -11.42
C PHE A 193 -0.50 8.32 -11.81
N LEU A 194 0.79 8.48 -12.07
CA LEU A 194 1.39 9.76 -12.43
C LEU A 194 0.89 10.30 -13.80
N LYS A 195 0.57 9.39 -14.72
CA LYS A 195 -0.07 9.76 -15.99
C LYS A 195 -1.46 10.34 -15.75
N GLU A 196 -2.29 9.70 -14.90
CA GLU A 196 -3.62 10.24 -14.57
C GLU A 196 -3.52 11.53 -13.74
N LEU A 197 -2.54 11.64 -12.83
CA LEU A 197 -2.30 12.89 -12.10
C LEU A 197 -2.11 14.09 -13.03
N LYS A 198 -1.34 13.92 -14.11
CA LYS A 198 -1.18 14.97 -15.14
C LYS A 198 -2.50 15.31 -15.83
N GLN A 199 -3.36 14.32 -16.05
CA GLN A 199 -4.69 14.57 -16.62
C GLN A 199 -5.58 15.36 -15.65
N PHE A 200 -5.57 15.02 -14.37
CA PHE A 200 -6.27 15.78 -13.32
C PHE A 200 -5.75 17.21 -13.23
N GLU A 201 -4.44 17.41 -13.32
CA GLU A 201 -3.86 18.76 -13.37
C GLU A 201 -4.33 19.55 -14.59
N ALA A 202 -4.38 18.93 -15.76
CA ALA A 202 -4.89 19.57 -16.98
C ALA A 202 -6.38 19.95 -16.86
N GLN A 203 -7.18 19.10 -16.22
CA GLN A 203 -8.61 19.32 -15.98
C GLN A 203 -8.88 20.33 -14.84
N GLY A 204 -7.93 20.54 -13.94
CA GLY A 204 -8.10 21.40 -12.78
C GLY A 204 -8.87 20.77 -11.62
N THR A 205 -9.06 19.46 -11.64
CA THR A 205 -9.81 18.71 -10.63
C THR A 205 -9.01 17.52 -10.14
N PHE A 206 -9.11 17.20 -8.85
CA PHE A 206 -8.53 15.98 -8.27
C PHE A 206 -9.56 15.34 -7.35
N PRO A 207 -9.63 14.00 -7.26
CA PRO A 207 -10.62 13.35 -6.40
C PRO A 207 -10.47 13.71 -4.93
N SER A 208 -11.57 13.68 -4.19
CA SER A 208 -11.58 13.92 -2.74
C SER A 208 -10.93 12.77 -1.97
N LEU A 209 -11.20 11.53 -2.40
CA LEU A 209 -10.61 10.30 -1.86
C LEU A 209 -9.92 9.52 -2.97
N VAL A 210 -8.65 9.24 -2.80
CA VAL A 210 -7.86 8.39 -3.69
C VAL A 210 -7.30 7.23 -2.88
N ILE A 211 -7.50 6.00 -3.37
CA ILE A 211 -6.99 4.78 -2.76
C ILE A 211 -5.98 4.17 -3.72
N VAL A 212 -4.82 3.78 -3.23
CA VAL A 212 -3.71 3.22 -4.02
C VAL A 212 -3.21 1.94 -3.36
N CYS A 213 -3.23 0.84 -4.08
CA CYS A 213 -2.61 -0.42 -3.67
C CYS A 213 -1.21 -0.50 -4.29
N LEU A 214 -0.18 -0.69 -3.45
CA LEU A 214 1.21 -0.94 -3.84
C LEU A 214 1.68 -2.25 -3.18
N PRO A 215 1.50 -3.40 -3.86
CA PRO A 215 1.64 -4.70 -3.20
C PRO A 215 3.05 -5.30 -3.22
N ASN A 216 4.03 -4.75 -3.95
CA ASN A 216 5.27 -5.49 -4.20
C ASN A 216 6.17 -5.68 -2.99
N ASP A 217 6.04 -4.89 -1.94
CA ASP A 217 6.76 -5.12 -0.69
C ASP A 217 6.30 -6.38 0.08
N HIS A 218 5.18 -7.01 -0.31
CA HIS A 218 4.82 -8.37 0.08
C HIS A 218 5.92 -9.38 -0.23
N THR A 219 6.57 -9.23 -1.36
CA THR A 219 7.56 -10.13 -1.94
C THR A 219 6.99 -11.51 -2.34
N SER A 220 7.73 -12.25 -3.15
CA SER A 220 7.47 -13.67 -3.44
C SER A 220 8.48 -14.58 -2.73
N GLY A 221 9.08 -14.09 -1.65
CA GLY A 221 10.10 -14.80 -0.90
C GLY A 221 11.28 -15.19 -1.78
N THR A 222 11.74 -16.43 -1.63
CA THR A 222 12.84 -16.99 -2.40
C THR A 222 12.40 -17.80 -3.62
N SER A 223 11.15 -17.64 -4.06
CA SER A 223 10.61 -18.38 -5.21
C SER A 223 11.45 -18.14 -6.46
N PRO A 224 11.81 -19.20 -7.19
CA PRO A 224 12.54 -19.08 -8.46
C PRO A 224 11.73 -18.25 -9.47
N ASN A 225 12.45 -17.53 -10.35
CA ASN A 225 11.84 -16.65 -11.37
C ASN A 225 11.06 -15.42 -10.81
N CYS A 226 11.15 -15.18 -9.50
CA CYS A 226 10.68 -13.97 -8.87
C CYS A 226 11.87 -13.08 -8.46
N PRO A 227 11.67 -11.76 -8.34
CA PRO A 227 12.71 -10.89 -7.79
C PRO A 227 13.03 -11.27 -6.34
N THR A 228 14.24 -10.91 -5.90
CA THR A 228 14.60 -11.07 -4.49
C THR A 228 13.70 -10.22 -3.60
N PRO A 229 13.48 -10.60 -2.32
CA PRO A 229 12.73 -9.78 -1.39
C PRO A 229 13.23 -8.33 -1.34
N ALA A 230 14.55 -8.12 -1.33
CA ALA A 230 15.12 -6.77 -1.36
C ALA A 230 14.74 -5.98 -2.63
N ALA A 231 14.70 -6.63 -3.80
CA ALA A 231 14.30 -5.99 -5.05
C ALA A 231 12.81 -5.65 -5.06
N CYS A 232 11.95 -6.52 -4.54
CA CYS A 232 10.51 -6.26 -4.42
C CYS A 232 10.22 -5.08 -3.49
N VAL A 233 10.86 -5.05 -2.30
CA VAL A 233 10.68 -3.96 -1.34
C VAL A 233 11.24 -2.64 -1.89
N ALA A 234 12.39 -2.67 -2.59
CA ALA A 234 12.94 -1.49 -3.25
C ALA A 234 12.04 -0.96 -4.39
N ASP A 235 11.33 -1.84 -5.08
CA ASP A 235 10.34 -1.47 -6.10
C ASP A 235 9.16 -0.71 -5.47
N GLY A 236 8.56 -1.25 -4.41
CA GLY A 236 7.49 -0.58 -3.67
C GLY A 236 7.95 0.76 -3.07
N ASP A 237 9.15 0.81 -2.50
CA ASP A 237 9.75 2.05 -1.94
C ASP A 237 9.89 3.16 -2.99
N LEU A 238 10.48 2.82 -4.14
CA LEU A 238 10.66 3.81 -5.22
C LEU A 238 9.31 4.25 -5.79
N ALA A 239 8.36 3.34 -5.99
CA ALA A 239 7.03 3.67 -6.50
C ALA A 239 6.30 4.63 -5.54
N PHE A 240 6.33 4.35 -4.25
CA PHE A 240 5.75 5.23 -3.23
C PHE A 240 6.42 6.60 -3.22
N GLY A 241 7.75 6.67 -3.23
CA GLY A 241 8.50 7.91 -3.31
C GLY A 241 8.14 8.75 -4.55
N ARG A 242 8.02 8.14 -5.72
CA ARG A 242 7.64 8.78 -6.98
C ARG A 242 6.20 9.33 -6.95
N ILE A 243 5.27 8.58 -6.38
CA ILE A 243 3.88 9.03 -6.21
C ILE A 243 3.83 10.25 -5.29
N VAL A 244 4.51 10.21 -4.14
CA VAL A 244 4.56 11.36 -3.22
C VAL A 244 5.24 12.57 -3.86
N GLU A 245 6.32 12.37 -4.62
CA GLU A 245 6.95 13.47 -5.37
C GLU A 245 5.97 14.10 -6.36
N GLY A 246 5.29 13.30 -7.17
CA GLY A 246 4.30 13.78 -8.13
C GLY A 246 3.17 14.57 -7.46
N LEU A 247 2.60 14.03 -6.39
CA LEU A 247 1.55 14.68 -5.63
C LEU A 247 2.02 15.99 -4.98
N SER A 248 3.21 15.99 -4.38
CA SER A 248 3.75 17.18 -3.69
C SER A 248 4.14 18.32 -4.64
N ARG A 249 4.37 18.01 -5.90
CA ARG A 249 4.63 19.00 -6.97
C ARG A 249 3.38 19.45 -7.71
N SER A 250 2.25 18.76 -7.48
CA SER A 250 1.00 19.08 -8.13
C SER A 250 0.37 20.35 -7.56
N LYS A 251 -0.48 20.99 -8.34
CA LYS A 251 -1.25 22.17 -7.89
C LYS A 251 -2.23 21.87 -6.75
N PHE A 252 -2.50 20.59 -6.48
CA PHE A 252 -3.41 20.13 -5.43
C PHE A 252 -2.72 19.98 -4.07
N TRP A 253 -1.38 20.03 -4.02
CA TRP A 253 -0.60 19.77 -2.81
C TRP A 253 -1.04 20.55 -1.59
N LYS A 254 -1.35 21.84 -1.78
CA LYS A 254 -1.71 22.74 -0.68
C LYS A 254 -2.92 22.29 0.15
N GLU A 255 -3.79 21.47 -0.44
CA GLU A 255 -5.05 21.01 0.14
C GLU A 255 -5.08 19.47 0.29
N MET A 256 -3.91 18.83 0.40
CA MET A 256 -3.77 17.37 0.39
C MET A 256 -3.19 16.81 1.69
N ALA A 257 -3.65 15.62 2.07
CA ALA A 257 -3.02 14.74 3.03
C ALA A 257 -2.85 13.35 2.41
N ILE A 258 -1.69 12.74 2.61
CA ILE A 258 -1.37 11.38 2.17
C ILE A 258 -1.17 10.53 3.41
N PHE A 259 -1.86 9.40 3.46
CA PHE A 259 -1.69 8.36 4.47
C PHE A 259 -1.20 7.10 3.80
N ALA A 260 -0.31 6.38 4.44
CA ALA A 260 0.05 5.05 4.01
C ALA A 260 0.20 4.12 5.22
N ILE A 261 -0.17 2.86 5.05
CA ILE A 261 -0.01 1.81 6.06
C ILE A 261 0.08 0.47 5.34
N GLU A 262 0.70 -0.51 5.98
CA GLU A 262 0.59 -1.91 5.55
C GLU A 262 -0.81 -2.44 5.89
N ASP A 263 -1.36 -3.31 5.06
CA ASP A 263 -2.64 -3.98 5.35
C ASP A 263 -2.51 -4.88 6.58
N ASP A 264 -1.43 -5.64 6.64
CA ASP A 264 -1.04 -6.49 7.74
C ASP A 264 0.50 -6.57 7.88
N PRO A 265 1.04 -7.03 9.00
CA PRO A 265 2.48 -7.30 9.16
C PRO A 265 2.84 -8.76 8.88
N GLN A 266 1.84 -9.60 8.63
CA GLN A 266 1.91 -11.05 8.43
C GLN A 266 2.84 -11.72 9.47
N ALA A 267 3.79 -12.54 9.04
CA ALA A 267 4.76 -13.18 9.93
C ALA A 267 5.99 -12.31 10.20
N GLY A 268 5.87 -11.00 10.04
CA GLY A 268 6.98 -10.07 10.25
C GLY A 268 7.43 -10.01 11.70
N TRP A 269 8.71 -9.75 11.91
CA TRP A 269 9.33 -9.71 13.22
C TRP A 269 9.45 -8.28 13.72
N ASP A 270 9.00 -8.07 14.95
CA ASP A 270 9.07 -6.79 15.63
C ASP A 270 9.25 -7.02 17.13
N HIS A 271 10.07 -6.20 17.80
CA HIS A 271 10.40 -6.43 19.22
C HIS A 271 9.32 -5.96 20.19
N VAL A 272 8.34 -5.21 19.72
CA VAL A 272 7.21 -4.75 20.53
C VAL A 272 5.99 -5.63 20.33
N SER A 273 5.59 -5.82 19.06
CA SER A 273 4.42 -6.63 18.69
C SER A 273 4.48 -6.98 17.22
N GLY A 274 4.11 -8.22 16.87
CA GLY A 274 3.96 -8.62 15.47
C GLY A 274 2.90 -7.83 14.68
N TYR A 275 2.09 -7.01 15.34
CA TYR A 275 1.14 -6.08 14.69
C TYR A 275 1.73 -4.70 14.42
N ARG A 276 2.89 -4.34 15.02
CA ARG A 276 3.48 -3.02 14.81
C ARG A 276 4.03 -2.88 13.40
N THR A 277 3.64 -1.82 12.72
CA THR A 277 3.89 -1.66 11.29
C THR A 277 4.45 -0.29 10.92
N THR A 278 4.86 -0.16 9.65
CA THR A 278 5.18 1.14 9.06
C THR A 278 3.90 1.89 8.73
N ALA A 279 3.84 3.16 9.09
CA ALA A 279 2.75 4.04 8.70
C ALA A 279 3.28 5.44 8.38
N PHE A 280 2.56 6.16 7.54
CA PHE A 280 2.97 7.48 7.05
C PHE A 280 1.80 8.46 7.12
N CYS A 281 2.12 9.67 7.54
CA CYS A 281 1.27 10.83 7.43
C CYS A 281 2.10 11.94 6.76
N ILE A 282 1.67 12.38 5.58
CA ILE A 282 2.46 13.24 4.70
C ILE A 282 1.55 14.34 4.17
N GLY A 283 2.03 15.57 4.16
CA GLY A 283 1.26 16.70 3.64
C GLY A 283 1.82 18.03 4.13
N PRO A 284 1.36 19.15 3.54
CA PRO A 284 1.85 20.46 3.94
C PRO A 284 1.43 20.86 5.37
N HIS A 285 0.35 20.29 5.88
CA HIS A 285 -0.13 20.52 7.26
C HIS A 285 0.34 19.46 8.25
N VAL A 286 1.30 18.62 7.87
CA VAL A 286 1.91 17.60 8.72
C VAL A 286 3.21 18.14 9.31
N LYS A 287 3.46 17.86 10.58
CA LYS A 287 4.70 18.24 11.27
C LYS A 287 5.93 17.74 10.53
N ARG A 288 6.99 18.54 10.53
CA ARG A 288 8.25 18.16 9.90
C ARG A 288 9.24 17.62 10.91
N GLY A 289 9.89 16.48 10.57
CA GLY A 289 10.95 15.87 11.35
C GLY A 289 10.55 15.41 12.75
N ALA A 290 9.27 15.29 13.05
CA ALA A 290 8.76 14.90 14.36
C ALA A 290 8.74 13.38 14.55
N VAL A 291 8.85 12.92 15.79
CA VAL A 291 8.52 11.56 16.21
C VAL A 291 7.20 11.60 16.98
N VAL A 292 6.25 10.80 16.58
CA VAL A 292 4.95 10.66 17.24
C VAL A 292 4.83 9.24 17.76
N SER A 293 4.80 9.13 19.08
CA SER A 293 4.73 7.84 19.81
C SER A 293 3.37 7.57 20.43
N THR A 294 2.36 8.35 20.07
CA THR A 294 0.97 8.03 20.39
C THR A 294 0.59 6.72 19.73
N GLN A 295 -0.11 5.87 20.46
CA GLN A 295 -0.56 4.60 19.93
C GLN A 295 -1.68 4.83 18.91
N TYR A 296 -1.42 4.43 17.67
CA TYR A 296 -2.39 4.44 16.57
C TYR A 296 -2.53 3.04 15.97
N ASN A 297 -3.58 2.85 15.21
CA ASN A 297 -3.80 1.64 14.43
C ASN A 297 -4.48 1.97 13.10
N THR A 298 -4.77 0.96 12.30
CA THR A 298 -5.45 1.12 10.99
C THR A 298 -6.72 1.95 11.12
N THR A 299 -7.52 1.72 12.17
CA THR A 299 -8.77 2.47 12.37
C THR A 299 -8.53 3.93 12.76
N SER A 300 -7.37 4.27 13.34
CA SER A 300 -6.96 5.65 13.61
C SER A 300 -6.72 6.44 12.33
N LEU A 301 -6.08 5.79 11.31
CA LEU A 301 -5.90 6.40 10.00
C LEU A 301 -7.25 6.65 9.34
N LEU A 302 -8.12 5.63 9.31
CA LEU A 302 -9.48 5.75 8.74
C LEU A 302 -10.26 6.86 9.41
N ARG A 303 -10.29 6.90 10.75
CA ARG A 303 -10.97 7.96 11.50
C ARG A 303 -10.45 9.35 11.17
N THR A 304 -9.15 9.49 11.00
CA THR A 304 -8.54 10.76 10.61
C THR A 304 -8.97 11.19 9.21
N MET A 305 -8.96 10.27 8.26
CA MET A 305 -9.41 10.52 6.88
C MET A 305 -10.89 10.88 6.84
N GLU A 306 -11.74 10.18 7.59
CA GLU A 306 -13.16 10.46 7.73
C GLU A 306 -13.41 11.90 8.24
N GLN A 307 -12.69 12.30 9.28
CA GLN A 307 -12.81 13.65 9.83
C GLN A 307 -12.37 14.73 8.84
N ILE A 308 -11.29 14.49 8.09
CA ILE A 308 -10.82 15.40 7.04
C ILE A 308 -11.88 15.53 5.94
N LEU A 309 -12.45 14.42 5.50
CA LEU A 309 -13.43 14.36 4.42
C LEU A 309 -14.86 14.73 4.87
N GLY A 310 -15.09 14.83 6.19
CA GLY A 310 -16.40 15.12 6.76
C GLY A 310 -17.41 13.98 6.56
N ILE A 311 -16.95 12.74 6.45
CA ILE A 311 -17.78 11.54 6.41
C ILE A 311 -17.96 10.96 7.82
N PRO A 312 -19.12 10.36 8.13
CA PRO A 312 -19.34 9.72 9.42
C PRO A 312 -18.49 8.43 9.53
N PRO A 313 -18.21 7.96 10.76
CA PRO A 313 -17.59 6.65 10.94
C PRO A 313 -18.47 5.55 10.36
N MET A 314 -17.82 4.52 9.81
CA MET A 314 -18.51 3.37 9.21
C MET A 314 -19.11 2.45 10.29
N ASN A 315 -18.45 2.35 11.43
CA ASN A 315 -18.89 1.49 12.54
C ASN A 315 -18.30 1.97 13.89
N GLN A 316 -18.44 1.16 14.93
CA GLN A 316 -17.99 1.52 16.28
C GLN A 316 -16.45 1.53 16.42
N PHE A 317 -15.70 0.76 15.62
CA PHE A 317 -14.25 0.66 15.75
C PHE A 317 -13.57 1.94 15.29
N ASP A 318 -13.92 2.46 14.12
CA ASP A 318 -13.41 3.75 13.66
C ASP A 318 -14.00 4.92 14.46
N ALA A 319 -15.28 4.84 14.86
CA ALA A 319 -15.90 5.85 15.70
C ALA A 319 -15.17 6.06 17.04
N SER A 320 -14.64 4.98 17.63
CA SER A 320 -13.91 5.02 18.91
C SER A 320 -12.40 5.17 18.75
N ALA A 321 -11.88 5.11 17.53
CA ALA A 321 -10.45 5.22 17.28
C ALA A 321 -9.91 6.63 17.57
N THR A 322 -8.69 6.69 18.09
CA THR A 322 -7.99 7.95 18.33
C THR A 322 -7.54 8.57 17.02
N PRO A 323 -8.03 9.76 16.61
CA PRO A 323 -7.52 10.43 15.43
C PRO A 323 -6.08 10.90 15.59
N MET A 324 -5.36 11.02 14.47
CA MET A 324 -3.93 11.30 14.43
C MET A 324 -3.62 12.80 14.56
N PHE A 325 -4.21 13.51 15.53
CA PHE A 325 -4.05 14.97 15.72
C PHE A 325 -2.58 15.36 15.94
N ASP A 326 -1.81 14.51 16.61
CA ASP A 326 -0.40 14.78 16.93
C ASP A 326 0.48 14.90 15.68
N CYS A 327 0.03 14.38 14.55
CA CYS A 327 0.76 14.45 13.29
C CYS A 327 0.65 15.81 12.61
N PHE A 328 -0.36 16.61 12.94
CA PHE A 328 -0.71 17.83 12.21
C PHE A 328 -0.21 19.09 12.89
N THR A 329 -0.16 20.18 12.12
CA THR A 329 0.22 21.52 12.53
C THR A 329 -0.63 22.56 11.77
N ASP A 330 -0.85 23.72 12.37
CA ASP A 330 -1.46 24.89 11.75
C ASP A 330 -0.47 25.70 10.88
N GLN A 331 0.82 25.42 11.02
CA GLN A 331 1.89 26.06 10.22
C GLN A 331 2.23 25.17 9.03
N ALA A 332 1.63 25.49 7.88
CA ALA A 332 1.84 24.72 6.68
C ALA A 332 3.25 24.92 6.09
N ASP A 333 3.86 23.82 5.67
CA ASP A 333 5.08 23.80 4.85
C ASP A 333 4.78 23.17 3.49
N TYR A 334 4.80 23.97 2.46
CA TYR A 334 4.46 23.58 1.09
C TYR A 334 5.65 23.05 0.28
N ALA A 335 6.83 22.90 0.90
CA ALA A 335 8.00 22.36 0.22
C ALA A 335 7.67 20.97 -0.36
N PRO A 336 7.96 20.74 -1.66
CA PRO A 336 7.68 19.46 -2.28
C PRO A 336 8.70 18.41 -1.83
N TYR A 337 8.26 17.17 -1.79
CA TYR A 337 9.14 16.03 -1.64
C TYR A 337 9.90 15.74 -2.94
N GLN A 338 11.10 15.22 -2.83
CA GLN A 338 11.88 14.71 -3.96
C GLN A 338 12.25 13.26 -3.69
N SER A 339 11.84 12.36 -4.59
CA SER A 339 12.15 10.94 -4.50
C SER A 339 13.66 10.68 -4.66
N VAL A 340 14.09 9.58 -4.07
CA VAL A 340 15.48 9.11 -4.13
C VAL A 340 15.53 7.88 -5.05
N PRO A 341 16.52 7.76 -5.92
CA PRO A 341 16.71 6.55 -6.73
C PRO A 341 16.91 5.31 -5.86
N ASN A 342 16.49 4.17 -6.36
CA ASN A 342 16.74 2.87 -5.71
C ASN A 342 18.24 2.53 -5.74
N ASN A 343 18.73 1.91 -4.66
CA ASN A 343 20.10 1.39 -4.60
C ASN A 343 20.16 -0.09 -5.01
N ILE A 344 19.03 -0.79 -4.94
CA ILE A 344 18.92 -2.21 -5.29
C ILE A 344 18.34 -2.32 -6.71
N PRO A 345 18.97 -3.10 -7.63
CA PRO A 345 18.38 -3.38 -8.94
C PRO A 345 17.01 -4.04 -8.78
N LEU A 346 15.98 -3.46 -9.40
CA LEU A 346 14.59 -3.90 -9.24
C LEU A 346 14.32 -5.24 -9.93
N ASP A 347 15.16 -5.62 -10.88
CA ASP A 347 15.14 -6.89 -11.62
C ASP A 347 16.13 -7.92 -11.09
N ARG A 348 16.67 -7.73 -9.89
CA ARG A 348 17.52 -8.74 -9.25
C ARG A 348 16.67 -9.95 -8.89
N MET A 349 16.87 -11.05 -9.63
CA MET A 349 16.11 -12.27 -9.47
C MET A 349 16.68 -13.18 -8.38
N ASN A 350 15.82 -13.98 -7.76
CA ASN A 350 16.24 -15.07 -6.89
C ASN A 350 17.11 -16.05 -7.66
N PRO A 351 18.16 -16.64 -7.03
CA PRO A 351 18.96 -17.67 -7.66
C PRO A 351 18.11 -18.91 -7.92
N SER A 352 18.42 -19.64 -9.00
CA SER A 352 17.81 -20.95 -9.19
C SER A 352 18.24 -21.90 -8.05
N PRO A 353 17.42 -22.87 -7.65
CA PRO A 353 17.80 -23.84 -6.60
C PRO A 353 19.15 -24.54 -6.87
N ASN A 354 19.44 -24.80 -8.14
CA ASN A 354 20.71 -25.44 -8.54
C ASN A 354 21.95 -24.54 -8.41
N ALA A 355 21.76 -23.22 -8.34
CA ALA A 355 22.83 -22.25 -8.11
C ALA A 355 23.19 -22.11 -6.63
N ILE A 356 22.35 -22.59 -5.73
CA ILE A 356 22.59 -22.55 -4.29
C ILE A 356 23.54 -23.70 -3.92
N ARG A 357 24.72 -23.33 -3.44
CA ARG A 357 25.77 -24.34 -3.11
C ARG A 357 25.48 -25.08 -1.81
N ASP A 358 24.88 -24.40 -0.84
CA ASP A 358 24.52 -24.97 0.46
C ASP A 358 23.28 -25.88 0.34
N PRO A 359 23.41 -27.18 0.63
CA PRO A 359 22.31 -28.12 0.53
C PRO A 359 21.16 -27.83 1.50
N VAL A 360 21.43 -27.20 2.65
CA VAL A 360 20.40 -26.81 3.63
C VAL A 360 19.51 -25.69 3.08
N LEU A 361 20.08 -24.78 2.31
CA LEU A 361 19.34 -23.66 1.70
C LEU A 361 18.63 -24.04 0.39
N ARG A 362 18.79 -25.27 -0.08
CA ARG A 362 18.10 -25.80 -1.28
C ARG A 362 16.72 -26.38 -0.98
N GLN A 363 16.44 -26.66 0.29
CA GLN A 363 15.18 -27.23 0.77
C GLN A 363 14.14 -26.14 0.97
#